data_788ab2bf4550445ace49ef3ffe178334
#
_entry.id   788ab2bf4550445ace49ef3ffe178334
#
_cell.length_a   1.000
_cell.length_b   1.000
_cell.length_c   1.000
_cell.angle_alpha   90.00
_cell.angle_beta   90.00
_cell.angle_gamma   90.00
#
_symmetry.space_group_name_H-M   'P 1'
#
loop_
_entity.id
_entity.type
_entity.pdbx_description
1 polymer ?
#
loop_
_entity_poly.entity_id
_entity_poly.type
_entity_poly.pdbx_seq_one_letter_code
_entity_poly.pdbx_strand_id
1 'polypeptide(L)'
;MADVAVLERELYTEGEAARLLRVAPSTLHYWLEGEGGRGKSHRPVIRPDRRGRGASVTWAEFVEAGLLREYRKQVHMSTLREFIDHLRQEFGVPYPLADRRPWVDQGRGRKLVWEAQISSGVKPEMALVVKVVDSDQYVLTHASQSFYDRVEWDGDLPSGYRPADDPESQVRCLPSIRFGRPSVRGISTEAIWEQRASGLDDDEIAATYGISEDEVFSAIAYERSLRRSSAA
;
A
#
# COMPACT_ATOMS: atom_id res chain seq x y z
N MET A 1 -20.57 4.26 -0.63
CA MET A 1 -19.95 3.45 0.46
C MET A 1 -19.13 2.36 -0.18
N ALA A 2 -17.82 2.32 0.09
CA ALA A 2 -17.00 1.20 -0.33
C ALA A 2 -17.54 -0.07 0.33
N ASP A 3 -17.78 -1.10 -0.47
CA ASP A 3 -18.27 -2.39 0.03
C ASP A 3 -17.06 -3.20 0.53
N VAL A 4 -17.24 -3.95 1.63
CA VAL A 4 -16.22 -4.90 2.14
C VAL A 4 -15.77 -5.87 1.02
N ALA A 5 -16.64 -6.20 0.08
CA ALA A 5 -16.31 -6.97 -1.12
C ALA A 5 -15.20 -6.35 -1.99
N VAL A 6 -14.94 -5.04 -1.88
CA VAL A 6 -13.84 -4.38 -2.60
C VAL A 6 -12.49 -4.75 -2.00
N LEU A 7 -12.41 -4.95 -0.68
CA LEU A 7 -11.18 -5.35 0.00
C LEU A 7 -10.67 -6.71 -0.47
N GLU A 8 -11.60 -7.65 -0.67
CA GLU A 8 -11.30 -9.03 -1.08
C GLU A 8 -11.21 -9.20 -2.61
N ARG A 9 -11.42 -8.11 -3.36
CA ARG A 9 -11.33 -8.16 -4.81
C ARG A 9 -9.90 -8.46 -5.25
N GLU A 10 -9.71 -9.56 -5.93
CA GLU A 10 -8.45 -9.94 -6.58
C GLU A 10 -8.19 -9.03 -7.78
N LEU A 11 -7.14 -8.22 -7.71
CA LEU A 11 -6.85 -7.19 -8.71
C LEU A 11 -5.54 -7.41 -9.45
N TYR A 12 -4.55 -8.02 -8.78
CA TYR A 12 -3.20 -8.10 -9.33
C TYR A 12 -2.64 -9.51 -9.27
N THR A 13 -1.78 -9.84 -10.19
CA THR A 13 -0.81 -10.89 -9.99
C THR A 13 0.26 -10.44 -8.96
N GLU A 14 0.94 -11.38 -8.32
CA GLU A 14 2.05 -11.01 -7.41
C GLU A 14 3.14 -10.17 -8.12
N GLY A 15 3.42 -10.47 -9.39
CA GLY A 15 4.39 -9.72 -10.19
C GLY A 15 3.95 -8.27 -10.45
N GLU A 16 2.68 -8.05 -10.79
CA GLU A 16 2.12 -6.71 -10.97
C GLU A 16 2.13 -5.91 -9.67
N ALA A 17 1.64 -6.51 -8.57
CA ALA A 17 1.65 -5.86 -7.27
C ALA A 17 3.07 -5.51 -6.82
N ALA A 18 4.04 -6.42 -6.97
CA ALA A 18 5.44 -6.19 -6.64
C ALA A 18 6.03 -5.02 -7.45
N ARG A 19 5.74 -4.96 -8.75
CA ARG A 19 6.16 -3.86 -9.62
C ARG A 19 5.58 -2.53 -9.17
N LEU A 20 4.28 -2.46 -8.92
CA LEU A 20 3.58 -1.24 -8.48
C LEU A 20 4.07 -0.76 -7.12
N LEU A 21 4.35 -1.68 -6.21
CA LEU A 21 4.90 -1.41 -4.89
C LEU A 21 6.42 -1.18 -4.89
N ARG A 22 7.09 -1.38 -6.03
CA ARG A 22 8.56 -1.28 -6.15
C ARG A 22 9.30 -2.15 -5.13
N VAL A 23 8.84 -3.37 -4.96
CA VAL A 23 9.48 -4.40 -4.13
C VAL A 23 9.88 -5.59 -5.00
N ALA A 24 10.87 -6.36 -4.55
CA ALA A 24 11.21 -7.59 -5.26
C ALA A 24 10.03 -8.58 -5.19
N PRO A 25 9.71 -9.31 -6.27
CA PRO A 25 8.63 -10.32 -6.27
C PRO A 25 8.77 -11.35 -5.15
N SER A 26 10.00 -11.79 -4.85
CA SER A 26 10.29 -12.71 -3.76
C SER A 26 9.97 -12.12 -2.37
N THR A 27 10.16 -10.81 -2.21
CA THR A 27 9.82 -10.11 -0.98
C THR A 27 8.31 -10.06 -0.79
N LEU A 28 7.56 -9.69 -1.82
CA LEU A 28 6.09 -9.67 -1.76
C LEU A 28 5.54 -11.08 -1.53
N HIS A 29 6.04 -12.08 -2.25
CA HIS A 29 5.66 -13.48 -2.04
C HIS A 29 5.87 -13.92 -0.58
N TYR A 30 7.02 -13.57 0.02
CA TYR A 30 7.28 -13.86 1.43
C TYR A 30 6.29 -13.17 2.37
N TRP A 31 5.87 -11.93 2.08
CA TRP A 31 4.86 -11.25 2.89
C TRP A 31 3.48 -11.89 2.79
N LEU A 32 3.12 -12.37 1.60
CA LEU A 32 1.81 -12.96 1.31
C LEU A 32 1.72 -14.43 1.71
N GLU A 33 2.76 -15.23 1.48
CA GLU A 33 2.73 -16.67 1.65
C GLU A 33 3.63 -17.17 2.80
N GLY A 34 4.54 -16.31 3.30
CA GLY A 34 5.53 -16.73 4.27
C GLY A 34 6.61 -17.62 3.64
N GLU A 35 7.27 -18.38 4.46
CA GLU A 35 8.29 -19.36 4.02
C GLU A 35 7.87 -20.77 4.42
N GLY A 36 7.86 -21.67 3.46
CA GLY A 36 7.60 -23.09 3.67
C GLY A 36 8.83 -23.91 3.30
N GLY A 37 9.39 -24.68 4.24
CA GLY A 37 10.55 -25.52 3.97
C GLY A 37 10.88 -26.46 5.12
N ARG A 38 11.79 -27.45 4.88
CA ARG A 38 12.29 -28.34 5.90
C ARG A 38 13.12 -27.54 6.92
N GLY A 39 12.55 -27.22 8.08
CA GLY A 39 13.27 -26.66 9.23
C GLY A 39 12.70 -25.38 9.84
N LYS A 40 12.40 -24.36 9.07
CA LYS A 40 11.75 -23.13 9.57
C LYS A 40 10.58 -22.78 8.67
N SER A 41 9.36 -22.91 9.18
CA SER A 41 8.15 -22.45 8.52
C SER A 41 7.76 -21.12 9.14
N HIS A 42 7.76 -20.04 8.34
CA HIS A 42 7.23 -18.75 8.74
C HIS A 42 5.84 -18.54 8.15
N ARG A 43 4.88 -18.17 8.99
CA ARG A 43 3.53 -17.82 8.53
C ARG A 43 3.58 -16.57 7.65
N PRO A 44 2.55 -16.32 6.82
CA PRO A 44 2.38 -15.05 6.13
C PRO A 44 2.44 -13.86 7.10
N VAL A 45 2.77 -12.68 6.58
CA VAL A 45 2.69 -11.42 7.32
C VAL A 45 1.36 -10.72 7.05
N ILE A 46 1.01 -10.58 5.77
CA ILE A 46 -0.20 -9.87 5.31
C ILE A 46 -1.42 -10.78 5.35
N ARG A 47 -1.33 -11.97 4.78
CA ARG A 47 -2.46 -12.91 4.75
C ARG A 47 -2.67 -13.56 6.11
N PRO A 48 -3.91 -13.70 6.57
CA PRO A 48 -4.19 -14.56 7.75
C PRO A 48 -3.70 -15.99 7.52
N ASP A 49 -3.96 -16.53 6.33
CA ASP A 49 -3.60 -17.87 5.91
C ASP A 49 -2.96 -17.89 4.52
N ARG A 50 -2.16 -18.93 4.25
CA ARG A 50 -1.56 -19.15 2.93
C ARG A 50 -2.63 -19.48 1.90
N ARG A 51 -2.54 -18.86 0.72
CA ARG A 51 -3.43 -19.15 -0.41
C ARG A 51 -2.76 -19.97 -1.50
N GLY A 52 -1.45 -20.15 -1.41
CA GLY A 52 -0.67 -20.95 -2.34
C GLY A 52 -0.13 -20.17 -3.56
N ARG A 53 0.70 -20.87 -4.32
CA ARG A 53 1.40 -20.28 -5.46
C ARG A 53 0.41 -19.87 -6.56
N GLY A 54 0.55 -18.65 -7.04
CA GLY A 54 -0.27 -18.10 -8.13
C GLY A 54 -1.58 -17.49 -7.68
N ALA A 55 -1.85 -17.42 -6.36
CA ALA A 55 -3.00 -16.68 -5.85
C ALA A 55 -2.85 -15.19 -6.15
N SER A 56 -3.92 -14.58 -6.65
CA SER A 56 -3.96 -13.14 -6.94
C SER A 56 -3.85 -12.33 -5.65
N VAL A 57 -3.37 -11.09 -5.78
CA VAL A 57 -3.28 -10.13 -4.68
C VAL A 57 -4.58 -9.34 -4.61
N THR A 58 -5.21 -9.32 -3.43
CA THR A 58 -6.42 -8.54 -3.21
C THR A 58 -6.11 -7.07 -2.99
N TRP A 59 -7.15 -6.23 -3.05
CA TRP A 59 -6.98 -4.80 -2.79
C TRP A 59 -6.46 -4.52 -1.38
N ALA A 60 -7.00 -5.18 -0.35
CA ALA A 60 -6.52 -5.01 1.02
C ALA A 60 -5.07 -5.45 1.19
N GLU A 61 -4.68 -6.60 0.60
CA GLU A 61 -3.31 -7.09 0.61
C GLU A 61 -2.34 -6.10 -0.05
N PHE A 62 -2.76 -5.48 -1.16
CA PHE A 62 -1.96 -4.46 -1.85
C PHE A 62 -1.76 -3.21 -0.99
N VAL A 63 -2.82 -2.72 -0.33
CA VAL A 63 -2.73 -1.56 0.56
C VAL A 63 -1.84 -1.86 1.77
N GLU A 64 -2.00 -3.00 2.44
CA GLU A 64 -1.13 -3.41 3.55
C GLU A 64 0.33 -3.56 3.13
N ALA A 65 0.58 -4.14 1.95
CA ALA A 65 1.93 -4.25 1.40
C ALA A 65 2.56 -2.87 1.12
N GLY A 66 1.75 -1.87 0.80
CA GLY A 66 2.18 -0.48 0.65
C GLY A 66 2.78 0.08 1.94
N LEU A 67 2.22 -0.23 3.10
CA LEU A 67 2.82 0.15 4.39
C LEU A 67 4.10 -0.64 4.67
N LEU A 68 4.07 -1.96 4.47
CA LEU A 68 5.25 -2.81 4.72
C LEU A 68 6.45 -2.42 3.85
N ARG A 69 6.21 -1.89 2.66
CA ARG A 69 7.26 -1.35 1.79
C ARG A 69 8.13 -0.32 2.51
N GLU A 70 7.52 0.57 3.30
CA GLU A 70 8.24 1.63 4.03
C GLU A 70 9.12 1.04 5.14
N TYR A 71 8.68 -0.03 5.77
CA TYR A 71 9.37 -0.65 6.91
C TYR A 71 10.31 -1.80 6.56
N ARG A 72 10.30 -2.32 5.32
CA ARG A 72 11.01 -3.55 4.92
C ARG A 72 12.51 -3.61 5.22
N LYS A 73 13.16 -2.46 5.33
CA LYS A 73 14.62 -2.36 5.57
C LYS A 73 14.98 -2.22 7.05
N GLN A 74 14.01 -1.98 7.91
CA GLN A 74 14.23 -1.54 9.28
C GLN A 74 13.67 -2.51 10.32
N VAL A 75 12.66 -3.33 9.97
CA VAL A 75 11.92 -4.16 10.93
C VAL A 75 12.13 -5.64 10.67
N HIS A 76 12.37 -6.40 11.74
CA HIS A 76 12.33 -7.86 11.66
C HIS A 76 10.91 -8.34 11.34
N MET A 77 10.78 -9.23 10.35
CA MET A 77 9.48 -9.75 9.92
C MET A 77 8.74 -10.53 11.01
N SER A 78 9.46 -11.12 11.98
CA SER A 78 8.84 -11.75 13.16
C SER A 78 8.06 -10.71 13.99
N THR A 79 8.67 -9.57 14.29
CA THR A 79 8.06 -8.47 15.06
C THR A 79 6.85 -7.89 14.32
N LEU A 80 6.98 -7.65 13.01
CA LEU A 80 5.84 -7.16 12.22
C LEU A 80 4.68 -8.15 12.19
N ARG A 81 4.97 -9.42 12.12
CA ARG A 81 3.94 -10.46 12.12
C ARG A 81 3.16 -10.48 13.44
N GLU A 82 3.85 -10.49 14.56
CA GLU A 82 3.25 -10.43 15.89
C GLU A 82 2.42 -9.16 16.07
N PHE A 83 2.92 -8.02 15.62
CA PHE A 83 2.22 -6.74 15.65
C PHE A 83 0.93 -6.77 14.83
N ILE A 84 0.98 -7.24 13.57
CA ILE A 84 -0.19 -7.31 12.70
C ILE A 84 -1.20 -8.33 13.24
N ASP A 85 -0.75 -9.47 13.76
CA ASP A 85 -1.62 -10.47 14.36
C ASP A 85 -2.35 -9.90 15.60
N HIS A 86 -1.66 -9.10 16.41
CA HIS A 86 -2.28 -8.40 17.54
C HIS A 86 -3.34 -7.40 17.07
N LEU A 87 -3.04 -6.59 16.06
CA LEU A 87 -4.02 -5.65 15.50
C LEU A 87 -5.24 -6.38 14.91
N ARG A 88 -5.06 -7.52 14.25
CA ARG A 88 -6.18 -8.35 13.76
C ARG A 88 -7.13 -8.76 14.88
N GLN A 89 -6.59 -9.15 16.02
CA GLN A 89 -7.39 -9.54 17.17
C GLN A 89 -8.13 -8.34 17.77
N GLU A 90 -7.43 -7.22 17.97
CA GLU A 90 -8.00 -6.02 18.61
C GLU A 90 -9.08 -5.33 17.76
N PHE A 91 -8.89 -5.25 16.46
CA PHE A 91 -9.85 -4.61 15.55
C PHE A 91 -10.89 -5.59 14.97
N GLY A 92 -10.67 -6.90 15.09
CA GLY A 92 -11.58 -7.93 14.58
C GLY A 92 -11.68 -7.94 13.05
N VAL A 93 -10.60 -7.55 12.34
CA VAL A 93 -10.57 -7.48 10.88
C VAL A 93 -9.35 -8.23 10.32
N PRO A 94 -9.46 -8.86 9.14
CA PRO A 94 -8.37 -9.63 8.55
C PRO A 94 -7.19 -8.76 8.11
N TYR A 95 -7.45 -7.50 7.71
CA TYR A 95 -6.48 -6.55 7.18
C TYR A 95 -6.49 -5.24 7.98
N PRO A 96 -5.90 -5.21 9.20
CA PRO A 96 -6.00 -4.07 10.10
C PRO A 96 -5.27 -2.82 9.62
N LEU A 97 -4.26 -2.96 8.77
CA LEU A 97 -3.52 -1.82 8.22
C LEU A 97 -4.24 -1.21 7.00
N ALA A 98 -5.17 -1.96 6.38
CA ALA A 98 -6.11 -1.46 5.37
C ALA A 98 -7.45 -1.00 5.98
N ASP A 99 -7.49 -0.77 7.29
CA ASP A 99 -8.62 -0.19 8.00
C ASP A 99 -8.23 1.22 8.48
N ARG A 100 -9.14 2.18 8.34
CA ARG A 100 -8.87 3.57 8.69
C ARG A 100 -8.78 3.82 10.20
N ARG A 101 -9.47 3.02 10.98
CA ARG A 101 -9.59 3.23 12.45
C ARG A 101 -8.26 3.34 13.18
N PRO A 102 -7.23 2.52 12.90
CA PRO A 102 -5.91 2.68 13.52
C PRO A 102 -5.26 4.06 13.29
N TRP A 103 -5.64 4.73 12.18
CA TRP A 103 -4.97 5.94 11.73
C TRP A 103 -5.64 7.23 12.22
N VAL A 104 -6.98 7.27 12.31
CA VAL A 104 -7.74 8.50 12.58
C VAL A 104 -8.26 8.60 14.00
N ASP A 105 -8.57 7.48 14.65
CA ASP A 105 -9.08 7.49 16.03
C ASP A 105 -7.96 7.82 17.00
N GLN A 106 -7.86 9.09 17.36
CA GLN A 106 -6.84 9.63 18.29
C GLN A 106 -6.96 9.05 19.70
N GLY A 107 -8.15 8.62 20.10
CA GLY A 107 -8.38 8.02 21.40
C GLY A 107 -8.04 6.54 21.41
N ARG A 108 -9.03 5.71 21.03
CA ARG A 108 -8.92 4.27 21.15
C ARG A 108 -8.04 3.62 20.06
N GLY A 109 -8.21 4.02 18.80
CA GLY A 109 -7.52 3.38 17.68
C GLY A 109 -6.01 3.51 17.77
N ARG A 110 -5.49 4.73 17.88
CA ARG A 110 -4.04 4.97 18.03
C ARG A 110 -3.45 4.40 19.31
N LYS A 111 -4.21 4.41 20.40
CA LYS A 111 -3.80 3.78 21.66
C LYS A 111 -3.60 2.27 21.47
N LEU A 112 -4.53 1.58 20.85
CA LEU A 112 -4.41 0.15 20.56
C LEU A 112 -3.19 -0.17 19.68
N VAL A 113 -2.93 0.64 18.65
CA VAL A 113 -1.71 0.51 17.83
C VAL A 113 -0.46 0.65 18.68
N TRP A 114 -0.42 1.66 19.57
CA TRP A 114 0.72 1.88 20.46
C TRP A 114 0.92 0.71 21.42
N GLU A 115 -0.14 0.21 22.06
CA GLU A 115 -0.09 -0.95 22.94
C GLU A 115 0.39 -2.21 22.23
N ALA A 116 -0.12 -2.46 21.01
CA ALA A 116 0.31 -3.57 20.16
C ALA A 116 1.79 -3.49 19.80
N GLN A 117 2.31 -2.30 19.50
CA GLN A 117 3.73 -2.08 19.22
C GLN A 117 4.61 -2.44 20.41
N ILE A 118 4.23 -1.98 21.61
CA ILE A 118 4.98 -2.27 22.82
C ILE A 118 4.98 -3.77 23.11
N SER A 119 3.80 -4.40 23.06
CA SER A 119 3.65 -5.84 23.31
C SER A 119 4.44 -6.71 22.33
N SER A 120 4.56 -6.27 21.07
CA SER A 120 5.29 -7.00 20.02
C SER A 120 6.79 -6.64 19.95
N GLY A 121 7.28 -5.77 20.84
CA GLY A 121 8.68 -5.36 20.88
C GLY A 121 9.12 -4.53 19.67
N VAL A 122 8.22 -3.75 19.06
CA VAL A 122 8.56 -2.78 18.02
C VAL A 122 9.47 -1.71 18.61
N LYS A 123 10.63 -1.50 17.99
CA LYS A 123 11.58 -0.48 18.47
C LYS A 123 11.02 0.93 18.24
N PRO A 124 11.34 1.91 19.12
CA PRO A 124 10.80 3.27 19.04
C PRO A 124 11.01 3.96 17.68
N GLU A 125 12.17 3.76 17.05
CA GLU A 125 12.49 4.30 15.73
C GLU A 125 11.64 3.72 14.59
N MET A 126 10.94 2.63 14.86
CA MET A 126 10.08 1.91 13.92
C MET A 126 8.60 2.00 14.28
N ALA A 127 8.28 2.76 15.30
CA ALA A 127 6.91 2.89 15.76
C ALA A 127 6.01 3.52 14.69
N LEU A 128 4.79 3.03 14.58
CA LEU A 128 3.74 3.66 13.76
C LEU A 128 3.10 4.82 14.51
N VAL A 129 2.94 4.65 15.80
CA VAL A 129 2.32 5.62 16.71
C VAL A 129 3.25 5.86 17.88
N VAL A 130 3.40 7.10 18.26
CA VAL A 130 4.14 7.49 19.47
C VAL A 130 3.21 8.17 20.46
N LYS A 131 3.40 7.89 21.74
CA LYS A 131 2.71 8.60 22.83
C LYS A 131 3.47 9.89 23.14
N VAL A 132 2.76 11.01 23.21
CA VAL A 132 3.36 12.29 23.62
C VAL A 132 3.64 12.25 25.12
N VAL A 133 4.85 12.64 25.52
CA VAL A 133 5.27 12.65 26.92
C VAL A 133 4.33 13.53 27.74
N ASP A 134 3.94 13.03 28.91
CA ASP A 134 3.05 13.71 29.86
C ASP A 134 1.65 14.04 29.34
N SER A 135 1.20 13.33 28.30
CA SER A 135 -0.17 13.45 27.78
C SER A 135 -0.74 12.08 27.40
N ASP A 136 -2.05 12.01 27.24
CA ASP A 136 -2.74 10.84 26.68
C ASP A 136 -2.95 10.96 25.16
N GLN A 137 -2.13 11.76 24.50
CA GLN A 137 -2.16 11.92 23.05
C GLN A 137 -1.26 10.92 22.34
N TYR A 138 -1.77 10.37 21.26
CA TYR A 138 -1.08 9.42 20.39
C TYR A 138 -0.99 10.02 18.98
N VAL A 139 0.22 10.17 18.46
CA VAL A 139 0.47 10.77 17.14
C VAL A 139 1.11 9.77 16.19
N LEU A 140 0.77 9.88 14.90
CA LEU A 140 1.40 9.07 13.87
C LEU A 140 2.85 9.51 13.68
N THR A 141 3.73 8.56 13.43
CA THR A 141 5.09 8.89 12.95
C THR A 141 5.04 9.40 11.51
N HIS A 142 6.10 10.05 11.07
CA HIS A 142 6.17 10.58 9.70
C HIS A 142 5.94 9.49 8.63
N ALA A 143 6.51 8.30 8.81
CA ALA A 143 6.33 7.18 7.88
C ALA A 143 4.87 6.71 7.83
N SER A 144 4.21 6.62 8.99
CA SER A 144 2.79 6.26 9.08
C SER A 144 1.88 7.33 8.48
N GLN A 145 2.20 8.60 8.72
CA GLN A 145 1.47 9.71 8.14
C GLN A 145 1.59 9.71 6.61
N SER A 146 2.82 9.54 6.09
CA SER A 146 3.07 9.44 4.64
C SER A 146 2.32 8.28 3.99
N PHE A 147 2.21 7.13 4.66
CA PHE A 147 1.39 6.02 4.17
C PHE A 147 -0.09 6.39 4.18
N TYR A 148 -0.58 6.91 5.32
CA TYR A 148 -1.98 7.30 5.47
C TYR A 148 -2.41 8.31 4.39
N ASP A 149 -1.56 9.30 4.08
CA ASP A 149 -1.82 10.34 3.08
C ASP A 149 -1.83 9.79 1.64
N ARG A 150 -1.23 8.60 1.41
CA ARG A 150 -1.28 7.91 0.11
C ARG A 150 -2.55 7.11 -0.10
N VAL A 151 -3.28 6.78 0.96
CA VAL A 151 -4.51 6.01 0.89
C VAL A 151 -5.71 6.97 0.83
N GLU A 152 -6.56 6.79 -0.17
CA GLU A 152 -7.86 7.46 -0.23
C GLU A 152 -8.88 6.59 0.50
N TRP A 153 -9.68 7.20 1.38
CA TRP A 153 -10.59 6.50 2.25
C TRP A 153 -12.05 6.83 1.93
N ASP A 154 -12.91 5.82 1.90
CA ASP A 154 -14.37 5.96 1.92
C ASP A 154 -14.91 5.26 3.18
N GLY A 155 -15.31 6.07 4.16
CA GLY A 155 -15.57 5.57 5.51
C GLY A 155 -14.28 5.03 6.13
N ASP A 156 -14.31 3.77 6.56
CA ASP A 156 -13.17 3.07 7.15
C ASP A 156 -12.37 2.21 6.15
N LEU A 157 -12.78 2.19 4.87
CA LEU A 157 -12.19 1.33 3.85
C LEU A 157 -11.35 2.11 2.85
N PRO A 158 -10.22 1.55 2.37
CA PRO A 158 -9.39 2.17 1.35
C PRO A 158 -10.10 2.09 -0.01
N SER A 159 -10.44 3.25 -0.56
CA SER A 159 -11.08 3.42 -1.87
C SER A 159 -10.09 3.69 -3.00
N GLY A 160 -8.87 4.13 -2.67
CA GLY A 160 -7.82 4.42 -3.63
C GLY A 160 -6.43 4.44 -2.99
N TYR A 161 -5.41 4.39 -3.84
CA TYR A 161 -4.00 4.47 -3.44
C TYR A 161 -3.20 5.33 -4.41
N ARG A 162 -2.35 6.20 -3.89
CA ARG A 162 -1.41 7.04 -4.64
C ARG A 162 -0.06 6.35 -4.75
N PRO A 163 0.29 5.75 -5.89
CA PRO A 163 1.50 4.95 -6.03
C PRO A 163 2.77 5.77 -6.24
N ALA A 164 2.64 7.03 -6.64
CA ALA A 164 3.77 7.93 -6.86
C ALA A 164 4.38 8.41 -5.55
N ASP A 165 5.70 8.66 -5.55
CA ASP A 165 6.38 9.25 -4.38
C ASP A 165 6.13 10.76 -4.27
N ASP A 166 5.84 11.41 -5.39
CA ASP A 166 5.43 12.81 -5.45
C ASP A 166 3.98 12.97 -4.93
N PRO A 167 3.76 13.73 -3.85
CA PRO A 167 2.43 13.97 -3.29
C PRO A 167 1.50 14.74 -4.25
N GLU A 168 2.03 15.53 -5.16
CA GLU A 168 1.27 16.32 -6.14
C GLU A 168 0.86 15.48 -7.36
N SER A 169 1.37 14.28 -7.49
CA SER A 169 1.04 13.39 -8.61
C SER A 169 -0.45 13.08 -8.69
N GLN A 170 -1.00 13.20 -9.91
CA GLN A 170 -2.41 12.92 -10.21
C GLN A 170 -2.67 11.41 -10.45
N VAL A 171 -1.63 10.57 -10.39
CA VAL A 171 -1.76 9.12 -10.61
C VAL A 171 -2.46 8.45 -9.43
N ARG A 172 -3.47 7.63 -9.73
CA ARG A 172 -4.27 6.87 -8.76
C ARG A 172 -4.39 5.41 -9.17
N CYS A 173 -4.41 4.54 -8.17
CA CYS A 173 -4.87 3.17 -8.26
C CYS A 173 -6.23 3.08 -7.59
N LEU A 174 -7.29 2.84 -8.35
CA LEU A 174 -8.67 2.78 -7.85
C LEU A 174 -9.26 1.40 -8.18
N PRO A 175 -9.67 0.60 -7.19
CA PRO A 175 -10.14 -0.78 -7.43
C PRO A 175 -11.37 -0.85 -8.34
N SER A 176 -12.17 0.22 -8.40
CA SER A 176 -13.32 0.36 -9.30
C SER A 176 -12.97 0.78 -10.72
N ILE A 177 -11.75 1.28 -10.95
CA ILE A 177 -11.29 1.80 -12.24
C ILE A 177 -10.10 0.97 -12.71
N ARG A 178 -10.17 0.42 -13.92
CA ARG A 178 -9.09 -0.34 -14.56
C ARG A 178 -8.51 -1.45 -13.68
N PHE A 179 -9.34 -2.05 -12.83
CA PHE A 179 -8.91 -3.11 -11.91
C PHE A 179 -7.74 -2.68 -11.02
N GLY A 180 -7.77 -1.45 -10.52
CA GLY A 180 -6.73 -0.93 -9.62
C GLY A 180 -5.41 -0.54 -10.31
N ARG A 181 -5.30 -0.65 -11.64
CA ARG A 181 -4.09 -0.25 -12.35
C ARG A 181 -3.92 1.27 -12.35
N PRO A 182 -2.65 1.76 -12.34
CA PRO A 182 -2.37 3.19 -12.32
C PRO A 182 -3.05 3.94 -13.47
N SER A 183 -3.72 5.02 -13.12
CA SER A 183 -4.45 5.84 -14.09
C SER A 183 -4.49 7.30 -13.66
N VAL A 184 -4.70 8.19 -14.61
CA VAL A 184 -5.06 9.58 -14.43
C VAL A 184 -6.43 9.78 -15.05
N ARG A 185 -7.42 10.19 -14.24
CA ARG A 185 -8.84 10.30 -14.67
C ARG A 185 -9.38 9.04 -15.37
N GLY A 186 -8.89 7.86 -14.99
CA GLY A 186 -9.28 6.58 -15.58
C GLY A 186 -8.51 6.18 -16.86
N ILE A 187 -7.63 7.04 -17.36
CA ILE A 187 -6.76 6.76 -18.50
C ILE A 187 -5.48 6.08 -17.99
N SER A 188 -5.06 5.01 -18.64
CA SER A 188 -3.84 4.29 -18.29
C SER A 188 -2.60 5.18 -18.36
N THR A 189 -1.79 5.18 -17.30
CA THR A 189 -0.48 5.82 -17.35
C THR A 189 0.42 5.22 -18.43
N GLU A 190 0.32 3.90 -18.65
CA GLU A 190 1.05 3.19 -19.69
C GLU A 190 0.63 3.64 -21.09
N ALA A 191 -0.69 3.82 -21.35
CA ALA A 191 -1.17 4.31 -22.65
C ALA A 191 -0.68 5.75 -22.92
N ILE A 192 -0.67 6.61 -21.91
CA ILE A 192 -0.10 7.97 -22.02
C ILE A 192 1.39 7.89 -22.32
N TRP A 193 2.12 7.03 -21.63
CA TRP A 193 3.54 6.79 -21.90
C TRP A 193 3.82 6.30 -23.34
N GLU A 194 3.01 5.38 -23.85
CA GLU A 194 3.14 4.85 -25.22
C GLU A 194 2.93 5.95 -26.28
N GLN A 195 1.97 6.86 -26.07
CA GLN A 195 1.78 8.01 -26.95
C GLN A 195 3.00 8.93 -26.95
N ARG A 196 3.56 9.21 -25.78
CA ARG A 196 4.79 9.99 -25.66
C ARG A 196 5.98 9.29 -26.35
N ALA A 197 6.09 7.98 -26.18
CA ALA A 197 7.14 7.18 -26.83
C ALA A 197 7.00 7.11 -28.36
N SER A 198 5.80 7.27 -28.89
CA SER A 198 5.53 7.34 -30.33
C SER A 198 5.82 8.71 -30.95
N GLY A 199 6.15 9.72 -30.12
CA GLY A 199 6.60 11.01 -30.59
C GLY A 199 5.60 12.16 -30.41
N LEU A 200 4.39 11.92 -29.85
CA LEU A 200 3.46 12.99 -29.52
C LEU A 200 4.02 13.83 -28.35
N ASP A 201 3.76 15.12 -28.37
CA ASP A 201 4.08 15.99 -27.26
C ASP A 201 2.93 16.07 -26.23
N ASP A 202 3.18 16.77 -25.12
CA ASP A 202 2.30 16.68 -23.95
C ASP A 202 0.94 17.36 -24.20
N ASP A 203 0.89 18.42 -25.02
CA ASP A 203 -0.34 19.11 -25.41
C ASP A 203 -1.19 18.28 -26.39
N GLU A 204 -0.57 17.60 -27.34
CA GLU A 204 -1.26 16.67 -28.26
C GLU A 204 -1.87 15.49 -27.50
N ILE A 205 -1.13 14.92 -26.51
CA ILE A 205 -1.63 13.86 -25.65
C ILE A 205 -2.77 14.37 -24.76
N ALA A 206 -2.60 15.56 -24.17
CA ALA A 206 -3.62 16.18 -23.34
C ALA A 206 -4.92 16.40 -24.13
N ALA A 207 -4.82 16.94 -25.34
CA ALA A 207 -5.96 17.14 -26.23
C ALA A 207 -6.63 15.80 -26.63
N THR A 208 -5.84 14.76 -26.93
CA THR A 208 -6.33 13.44 -27.33
C THR A 208 -7.17 12.78 -26.25
N TYR A 209 -6.75 12.88 -24.99
CA TYR A 209 -7.42 12.24 -23.85
C TYR A 209 -8.37 13.17 -23.08
N GLY A 210 -8.40 14.47 -23.37
CA GLY A 210 -9.22 15.46 -22.66
C GLY A 210 -8.77 15.65 -21.21
N ILE A 211 -7.46 15.64 -20.96
CA ILE A 211 -6.81 15.85 -19.67
C ILE A 211 -5.86 17.06 -19.74
N SER A 212 -5.36 17.52 -18.61
CA SER A 212 -4.37 18.60 -18.58
C SER A 212 -2.95 18.12 -18.87
N GLU A 213 -2.06 19.03 -19.29
CA GLU A 213 -0.63 18.72 -19.45
C GLU A 213 0.02 18.28 -18.11
N ASP A 214 -0.41 18.82 -16.97
CA ASP A 214 0.04 18.41 -15.64
C ASP A 214 -0.33 16.96 -15.34
N GLU A 215 -1.51 16.51 -15.80
CA GLU A 215 -1.96 15.13 -15.71
C GLU A 215 -1.15 14.21 -16.62
N VAL A 216 -0.82 14.66 -17.83
CA VAL A 216 0.10 13.95 -18.75
C VAL A 216 1.47 13.83 -18.11
N PHE A 217 2.02 14.93 -17.60
CA PHE A 217 3.32 14.97 -16.93
C PHE A 217 3.37 14.00 -15.74
N SER A 218 2.32 13.99 -14.89
CA SER A 218 2.21 13.07 -13.76
C SER A 218 2.28 11.60 -14.19
N ALA A 219 1.57 11.24 -15.25
CA ALA A 219 1.57 9.88 -15.80
C ALA A 219 2.95 9.48 -16.34
N ILE A 220 3.58 10.36 -17.11
CA ILE A 220 4.92 10.14 -17.70
C ILE A 220 6.00 10.02 -16.61
N ALA A 221 5.98 10.93 -15.63
CA ALA A 221 6.92 10.91 -14.51
C ALA A 221 6.81 9.60 -13.71
N TYR A 222 5.57 9.16 -13.45
CA TYR A 222 5.29 7.90 -12.77
C TYR A 222 5.85 6.69 -13.56
N GLU A 223 5.51 6.55 -14.84
CA GLU A 223 5.99 5.43 -15.68
C GLU A 223 7.53 5.42 -15.81
N ARG A 224 8.14 6.58 -15.94
CA ARG A 224 9.61 6.71 -15.95
C ARG A 224 10.23 6.19 -14.66
N SER A 225 9.60 6.50 -13.51
CA SER A 225 10.07 6.04 -12.20
C SER A 225 9.92 4.52 -12.02
N LEU A 226 8.83 3.93 -12.52
CA LEU A 226 8.63 2.47 -12.49
C LEU A 226 9.69 1.73 -13.31
N ARG A 227 9.96 2.20 -14.53
CA ARG A 227 10.92 1.58 -15.44
C ARG A 227 12.35 1.63 -14.90
N ARG A 228 12.73 2.72 -14.24
CA ARG A 228 14.03 2.82 -13.54
C ARG A 228 14.15 1.81 -12.39
N SER A 229 13.11 1.62 -11.61
CA SER A 229 13.10 0.67 -10.49
C SER A 229 13.14 -0.80 -10.93
N SER A 230 12.69 -1.10 -12.15
CA SER A 230 12.71 -2.46 -12.71
C SER A 230 14.04 -2.82 -13.36
N ALA A 231 14.91 -1.83 -13.63
CA ALA A 231 16.22 -2.00 -14.26
C ALA A 231 17.38 -2.09 -13.24
N ALA A 232 17.11 -1.87 -11.96
CA ALA A 232 18.07 -1.91 -10.85
C ALA A 232 17.89 -3.19 -10.02
#